data_2aefb448050247914a4ac69ec92ee186
#
_entry.id   2aefb448050247914a4ac69ec92ee186
#
_cell.length_a   1.000
_cell.length_b   1.000
_cell.length_c   1.000
_cell.angle_alpha   90.00
_cell.angle_beta   90.00
_cell.angle_gamma   90.00
#
_symmetry.space_group_name_H-M   'P 1'
#
loop_
_entity.id
_entity.type
_entity.pdbx_description
1 polymer ?
#
loop_
_entity_poly.entity_id
_entity_poly.type
_entity_poly.pdbx_seq_one_letter_code
_entity_poly.pdbx_strand_id
1 'polypeptide(L)'
;YEKYGTSAMGGCWQLLIQFPILMALYRVFQRIPVYITELKDCFINIIGNGGDIKGIMDTEGFADYMSSTFQTSSRIAVDWTNSEDVIVAMNSFTAEQWNTLKEHFVEFADVITQNQHLINEMNTTFFGINVSQIPTLALNAAVLIPILSGLTQYISTKIMQGKQEID
;
A
#
# COMPACT_ATOMS: atom_id res chain seq x y z
N TYR A 1 -2.80 20.27 38.11
CA TYR A 1 -2.41 18.96 37.58
C TYR A 1 -2.28 17.90 38.69
N GLU A 2 -1.76 18.21 39.84
CA GLU A 2 -1.67 17.28 40.98
C GLU A 2 -3.04 16.86 41.53
N LYS A 3 -4.07 17.68 41.32
CA LYS A 3 -5.42 17.46 41.87
C LYS A 3 -6.20 16.34 41.18
N TYR A 4 -5.78 15.91 39.97
CA TYR A 4 -6.50 14.93 39.15
C TYR A 4 -5.67 13.69 38.81
N GLY A 5 -4.46 13.55 39.35
CA GLY A 5 -3.60 12.38 39.16
C GLY A 5 -3.17 12.13 37.69
N THR A 6 -3.44 13.07 36.79
CA THR A 6 -3.02 13.00 35.39
C THR A 6 -1.73 13.80 35.24
N SER A 7 -0.60 13.10 35.19
CA SER A 7 0.66 13.73 34.83
C SER A 7 0.69 13.93 33.29
N ALA A 8 1.27 15.04 32.84
CA ALA A 8 1.54 15.25 31.41
C ALA A 8 2.41 14.13 30.79
N MET A 9 3.14 13.41 31.62
CA MET A 9 3.95 12.23 31.24
C MET A 9 3.12 10.98 30.98
N GLY A 10 1.93 10.82 31.53
CA GLY A 10 1.07 9.65 31.35
C GLY A 10 0.60 9.47 29.90
N GLY A 11 0.32 10.57 29.20
CA GLY A 11 -0.04 10.56 27.78
C GLY A 11 1.15 10.27 26.86
N CYS A 12 2.33 10.80 27.19
CA CYS A 12 3.56 10.55 26.44
C CYS A 12 4.02 9.10 26.52
N TRP A 13 3.85 8.45 27.66
CA TRP A 13 4.20 7.05 27.87
C TRP A 13 3.39 6.12 26.97
N GLN A 14 2.10 6.39 26.83
CA GLN A 14 1.22 5.64 25.94
C GLN A 14 1.63 5.79 24.47
N LEU A 15 2.01 7.00 24.06
CA LEU A 15 2.54 7.25 22.71
C LEU A 15 3.88 6.53 22.47
N LEU A 16 4.76 6.47 23.45
CA LEU A 16 6.04 5.77 23.36
C LEU A 16 5.87 4.25 23.15
N ILE A 17 4.89 3.64 23.80
CA ILE A 17 4.57 2.21 23.62
C ILE A 17 3.87 1.99 22.28
N GLN A 18 3.03 2.92 21.85
CA GLN A 18 2.28 2.86 20.59
C GLN A 18 3.19 3.04 19.36
N PHE A 19 4.26 3.83 19.48
CA PHE A 19 5.12 4.19 18.35
C PHE A 19 5.79 2.98 17.67
N PRO A 20 6.43 2.03 18.39
CA PRO A 20 6.99 0.83 17.74
C PRO A 20 5.93 -0.04 17.07
N ILE A 21 4.72 -0.10 17.61
CA ILE A 21 3.60 -0.85 17.04
C ILE A 21 3.15 -0.21 15.71
N LEU A 22 3.03 1.13 15.67
CA LEU A 22 2.71 1.87 14.44
C LEU A 22 3.79 1.71 13.38
N MET A 23 5.07 1.72 13.76
CA MET A 23 6.18 1.50 12.83
C MET A 23 6.18 0.08 12.25
N ALA A 24 5.87 -0.92 13.07
CA ALA A 24 5.75 -2.29 12.61
C ALA A 24 4.57 -2.45 11.64
N LEU A 25 3.40 -1.88 11.95
CA LEU A 25 2.22 -1.86 11.09
C LEU A 25 2.52 -1.13 9.78
N TYR A 26 3.19 0.01 9.82
CA TYR A 26 3.58 0.78 8.63
C TYR A 26 4.45 -0.05 7.68
N ARG A 27 5.42 -0.80 8.21
CA ARG A 27 6.25 -1.70 7.41
C ARG A 27 5.45 -2.83 6.76
N VAL A 28 4.48 -3.40 7.49
CA VAL A 28 3.59 -4.43 6.95
C VAL A 28 2.72 -3.86 5.83
N PHE A 29 2.15 -2.68 6.01
CA PHE A 29 1.35 -2.01 4.98
C PHE A 29 2.14 -1.69 3.71
N GLN A 30 3.40 -1.32 3.82
CA GLN A 30 4.25 -1.10 2.64
C GLN A 30 4.53 -2.39 1.85
N ARG A 31 4.46 -3.55 2.51
CA ARG A 31 4.72 -4.85 1.89
C ARG A 31 3.47 -5.68 1.62
N ILE A 32 2.28 -5.06 1.68
CA ILE A 32 1.01 -5.74 1.38
C ILE A 32 1.06 -6.56 0.07
N PRO A 33 1.63 -6.07 -1.05
CA PRO A 33 1.68 -6.84 -2.29
C PRO A 33 2.40 -8.18 -2.18
N VAL A 34 3.31 -8.31 -1.22
CA VAL A 34 4.05 -9.58 -0.99
C VAL A 34 3.23 -10.57 -0.15
N TYR A 35 2.34 -10.07 0.71
CA TYR A 35 1.54 -10.90 1.62
C TYR A 35 0.24 -11.41 1.00
N ILE A 36 -0.31 -10.69 0.02
CA ILE A 36 -1.52 -11.13 -0.69
C ILE A 36 -1.10 -12.07 -1.83
N THR A 37 -1.38 -13.37 -1.67
CA THR A 37 -0.93 -14.41 -2.61
C THR A 37 -1.37 -14.13 -4.04
N GLU A 38 -2.62 -13.78 -4.25
CA GLU A 38 -3.18 -13.49 -5.59
C GLU A 38 -2.50 -12.30 -6.26
N LEU A 39 -2.23 -11.24 -5.50
CA LEU A 39 -1.51 -10.08 -6.00
C LEU A 39 -0.04 -10.40 -6.28
N LYS A 40 0.58 -11.17 -5.40
CA LYS A 40 1.95 -11.64 -5.57
C LYS A 40 2.11 -12.49 -6.82
N ASP A 41 1.16 -13.39 -7.09
CA ASP A 41 1.17 -14.26 -8.27
C ASP A 41 1.11 -13.46 -9.56
N CYS A 42 0.30 -12.38 -9.60
CA CYS A 42 0.28 -11.47 -10.77
C CYS A 42 1.66 -10.83 -11.00
N PHE A 43 2.35 -10.41 -9.95
CA PHE A 43 3.70 -9.88 -10.10
C PHE A 43 4.72 -10.95 -10.52
N ILE A 44 4.63 -12.16 -9.95
CA ILE A 44 5.51 -13.28 -10.30
C ILE A 44 5.35 -13.67 -11.79
N ASN A 45 4.15 -13.59 -12.34
CA ASN A 45 3.94 -13.80 -13.76
C ASN A 45 4.70 -12.78 -14.63
N ILE A 46 4.89 -11.56 -14.13
CA ILE A 46 5.64 -10.51 -14.83
C ILE A 46 7.15 -10.68 -14.62
N ILE A 47 7.57 -10.78 -13.35
CA ILE A 47 9.00 -10.74 -13.00
C ILE A 47 9.70 -12.09 -13.17
N GLY A 48 8.95 -13.20 -13.12
CA GLY A 48 9.50 -14.55 -13.06
C GLY A 48 9.70 -15.04 -11.62
N ASN A 49 9.95 -16.33 -11.48
CA ASN A 49 10.23 -16.96 -10.20
C ASN A 49 11.64 -17.56 -10.11
N GLY A 50 12.48 -17.30 -11.10
CA GLY A 50 13.82 -17.87 -11.20
C GLY A 50 13.84 -19.39 -11.53
N GLY A 51 12.70 -19.94 -11.99
CA GLY A 51 12.54 -21.36 -12.30
C GLY A 51 11.62 -21.58 -13.49
N ASP A 52 10.44 -22.12 -13.26
CA ASP A 52 9.49 -22.51 -14.31
C ASP A 52 8.86 -21.32 -15.05
N ILE A 53 8.70 -20.20 -14.36
CA ILE A 53 8.14 -18.97 -14.94
C ILE A 53 9.26 -18.00 -15.26
N LYS A 54 9.52 -17.81 -16.54
CA LYS A 54 10.44 -16.77 -17.03
C LYS A 54 9.76 -15.41 -17.02
N GLY A 55 10.48 -14.40 -16.54
CA GLY A 55 9.99 -13.04 -16.46
C GLY A 55 11.07 -12.01 -16.75
N ILE A 56 10.74 -10.75 -16.54
CA ILE A 56 11.65 -9.64 -16.85
C ILE A 56 12.93 -9.66 -16.00
N MET A 57 12.89 -10.22 -14.77
CA MET A 57 14.09 -10.34 -13.93
C MET A 57 15.13 -11.33 -14.47
N ASP A 58 14.71 -12.27 -15.31
CA ASP A 58 15.62 -13.23 -15.94
C ASP A 58 16.35 -12.64 -17.17
N THR A 59 16.02 -11.40 -17.53
CA THR A 59 16.66 -10.71 -18.65
C THR A 59 17.99 -10.09 -18.19
N GLU A 60 19.02 -10.29 -19.00
CA GLU A 60 20.34 -9.72 -18.73
C GLU A 60 20.26 -8.18 -18.66
N GLY A 61 20.85 -7.59 -17.62
CA GLY A 61 20.84 -6.15 -17.41
C GLY A 61 19.56 -5.59 -16.78
N PHE A 62 18.62 -6.44 -16.36
CA PHE A 62 17.37 -5.99 -15.71
C PHE A 62 17.62 -5.03 -14.53
N ALA A 63 18.44 -5.42 -13.56
CA ALA A 63 18.69 -4.61 -12.36
C ALA A 63 19.33 -3.25 -12.69
N ASP A 64 20.26 -3.23 -13.63
CA ASP A 64 20.92 -2.00 -14.09
C ASP A 64 19.94 -1.07 -14.80
N TYR A 65 19.10 -1.62 -15.67
CA TYR A 65 18.05 -0.84 -16.34
C TYR A 65 17.05 -0.26 -15.35
N MET A 66 16.54 -1.08 -14.42
CA MET A 66 15.56 -0.64 -13.43
C MET A 66 16.11 0.43 -12.51
N SER A 67 17.35 0.27 -12.04
CA SER A 67 18.00 1.25 -11.15
C SER A 67 18.28 2.58 -11.84
N SER A 68 18.58 2.57 -13.14
CA SER A 68 18.84 3.78 -13.91
C SER A 68 17.59 4.52 -14.36
N THR A 69 16.51 3.76 -14.68
CA THR A 69 15.27 4.30 -15.25
C THR A 69 14.25 4.67 -14.18
N PHE A 70 14.11 3.82 -13.17
CA PHE A 70 13.10 4.00 -12.13
C PHE A 70 13.75 4.42 -10.82
N GLN A 71 14.05 5.72 -10.70
CA GLN A 71 14.41 6.29 -9.41
C GLN A 71 13.14 6.34 -8.56
N THR A 72 13.04 5.41 -7.61
CA THR A 72 11.92 5.41 -6.68
C THR A 72 11.98 6.64 -5.79
N SER A 73 10.88 7.38 -5.73
CA SER A 73 10.68 8.49 -4.77
C SER A 73 10.69 8.00 -3.31
N SER A 74 10.77 6.70 -3.15
CA SER A 74 10.87 6.03 -1.85
C SER A 74 12.24 6.29 -1.23
N ARG A 75 12.25 6.76 0.00
CA ARG A 75 13.47 6.94 0.81
C ARG A 75 14.21 5.63 1.11
N ILE A 76 13.68 4.51 0.64
CA ILE A 76 14.24 3.17 0.80
C ILE A 76 14.84 2.78 -0.54
N ALA A 77 16.14 2.46 -0.54
CA ALA A 77 16.79 1.91 -1.72
C ALA A 77 16.13 0.56 -2.08
N VAL A 78 15.70 0.41 -3.32
CA VAL A 78 15.13 -0.83 -3.83
C VAL A 78 16.27 -1.74 -4.28
N ASP A 79 16.28 -2.96 -3.78
CA ASP A 79 17.16 -3.99 -4.30
C ASP A 79 16.50 -4.67 -5.51
N TRP A 80 16.89 -4.25 -6.71
CA TRP A 80 16.36 -4.77 -7.97
C TRP A 80 16.74 -6.23 -8.27
N THR A 81 17.56 -6.84 -7.42
CA THR A 81 17.89 -8.28 -7.50
C THR A 81 16.97 -9.11 -6.60
N ASN A 82 16.26 -8.47 -5.69
CA ASN A 82 15.32 -9.13 -4.77
C ASN A 82 13.88 -9.03 -5.30
N SER A 83 13.26 -10.18 -5.57
CA SER A 83 11.90 -10.24 -6.13
C SER A 83 10.85 -9.53 -5.26
N GLU A 84 10.95 -9.60 -3.94
CA GLU A 84 9.99 -8.94 -3.05
C GLU A 84 10.10 -7.42 -3.11
N ASP A 85 11.32 -6.88 -3.15
CA ASP A 85 11.55 -5.45 -3.27
C ASP A 85 11.10 -4.92 -4.64
N VAL A 86 11.29 -5.71 -5.70
CA VAL A 86 10.79 -5.42 -7.05
C VAL A 86 9.26 -5.37 -7.07
N ILE A 87 8.58 -6.33 -6.44
CA ILE A 87 7.12 -6.35 -6.33
C ILE A 87 6.61 -5.09 -5.62
N VAL A 88 7.20 -4.74 -4.49
CA VAL A 88 6.82 -3.54 -3.72
C VAL A 88 7.02 -2.26 -4.54
N ALA A 89 8.13 -2.15 -5.26
CA ALA A 89 8.41 -1.01 -6.12
C ALA A 89 7.42 -0.92 -7.28
N MET A 90 7.20 -2.02 -8.01
CA MET A 90 6.29 -2.07 -9.16
C MET A 90 4.83 -1.83 -8.77
N ASN A 91 4.42 -2.20 -7.56
CA ASN A 91 3.05 -1.92 -7.08
C ASN A 91 2.76 -0.42 -6.95
N SER A 92 3.79 0.41 -6.83
CA SER A 92 3.67 1.88 -6.78
C SER A 92 3.86 2.56 -8.14
N PHE A 93 4.01 1.80 -9.22
CA PHE A 93 4.25 2.35 -10.54
C PHE A 93 3.05 3.13 -11.07
N THR A 94 3.35 4.28 -11.67
CA THR A 94 2.37 5.06 -12.45
C THR A 94 2.10 4.40 -13.79
N ALA A 95 1.02 4.80 -14.45
CA ALA A 95 0.69 4.31 -15.80
C ALA A 95 1.83 4.56 -16.81
N GLU A 96 2.53 5.69 -16.67
CA GLU A 96 3.68 6.05 -17.51
C GLU A 96 4.86 5.09 -17.28
N GLN A 97 5.16 4.78 -16.02
CA GLN A 97 6.23 3.82 -15.67
C GLN A 97 5.92 2.41 -16.19
N TRP A 98 4.67 1.97 -16.12
CA TRP A 98 4.24 0.71 -16.71
C TRP A 98 4.40 0.70 -18.23
N ASN A 99 4.12 1.80 -18.90
CA ASN A 99 4.33 1.91 -20.36
C ASN A 99 5.82 1.86 -20.71
N THR A 100 6.66 2.60 -20.00
CA THR A 100 8.12 2.56 -20.18
C THR A 100 8.68 1.15 -19.99
N LEU A 101 8.16 0.41 -19.00
CA LEU A 101 8.55 -0.98 -18.78
C LEU A 101 8.17 -1.88 -19.97
N LYS A 102 6.95 -1.73 -20.50
CA LYS A 102 6.46 -2.51 -21.65
C LYS A 102 7.24 -2.20 -22.93
N GLU A 103 7.63 -0.95 -23.13
CA GLU A 103 8.42 -0.53 -24.27
C GLU A 103 9.84 -1.13 -24.26
N HIS A 104 10.41 -1.27 -23.07
CA HIS A 104 11.73 -1.87 -22.93
C HIS A 104 11.70 -3.40 -23.00
N PHE A 105 10.75 -4.02 -22.31
CA PHE A 105 10.59 -5.47 -22.28
C PHE A 105 9.45 -5.92 -23.21
N VAL A 106 9.62 -5.66 -24.51
CA VAL A 106 8.60 -5.93 -25.54
C VAL A 106 8.16 -7.39 -25.56
N GLU A 107 9.07 -8.32 -25.30
CA GLU A 107 8.78 -9.76 -25.24
C GLU A 107 7.76 -10.11 -24.14
N PHE A 108 7.75 -9.33 -23.07
CA PHE A 108 6.84 -9.50 -21.92
C PHE A 108 5.66 -8.53 -21.91
N ALA A 109 5.50 -7.69 -22.92
CA ALA A 109 4.50 -6.62 -22.94
C ALA A 109 3.07 -7.12 -22.78
N ASP A 110 2.72 -8.26 -23.36
CA ASP A 110 1.39 -8.87 -23.24
C ASP A 110 1.14 -9.39 -21.81
N VAL A 111 2.12 -10.08 -21.24
CA VAL A 111 2.07 -10.59 -19.87
C VAL A 111 1.96 -9.43 -18.86
N ILE A 112 2.73 -8.37 -19.08
CA ILE A 112 2.68 -7.15 -18.27
C ILE A 112 1.30 -6.52 -18.36
N THR A 113 0.73 -6.37 -19.55
CA THR A 113 -0.58 -5.72 -19.74
C THR A 113 -1.70 -6.50 -19.07
N GLN A 114 -1.71 -7.82 -19.23
CA GLN A 114 -2.72 -8.68 -18.61
C GLN A 114 -2.67 -8.63 -17.08
N ASN A 115 -1.49 -8.79 -16.51
CA ASN A 115 -1.33 -8.78 -15.06
C ASN A 115 -1.48 -7.37 -14.46
N GLN A 116 -1.04 -6.31 -15.17
CA GLN A 116 -1.26 -4.93 -14.75
C GLN A 116 -2.74 -4.60 -14.55
N HIS A 117 -3.61 -5.10 -15.44
CA HIS A 117 -5.06 -4.91 -15.28
C HIS A 117 -5.56 -5.53 -13.98
N LEU A 118 -5.17 -6.79 -13.70
CA LEU A 118 -5.55 -7.49 -12.47
C LEU A 118 -5.00 -6.81 -11.21
N ILE A 119 -3.74 -6.37 -11.24
CA ILE A 119 -3.11 -5.62 -10.15
C ILE A 119 -3.86 -4.33 -9.85
N ASN A 120 -4.22 -3.56 -10.88
CA ASN A 120 -4.97 -2.32 -10.71
C ASN A 120 -6.38 -2.58 -10.14
N GLU A 121 -7.05 -3.62 -10.61
CA GLU A 121 -8.36 -4.01 -10.10
C GLU A 121 -8.29 -4.38 -8.61
N MET A 122 -7.32 -5.21 -8.21
CA MET A 122 -7.11 -5.58 -6.80
C MET A 122 -6.74 -4.39 -5.92
N ASN A 123 -5.88 -3.49 -6.39
CA ASN A 123 -5.45 -2.31 -5.63
C ASN A 123 -6.54 -1.26 -5.48
N THR A 124 -7.48 -1.19 -6.42
CA THR A 124 -8.56 -0.18 -6.39
C THR A 124 -9.83 -0.67 -5.73
N THR A 125 -9.97 -1.98 -5.55
CA THR A 125 -11.18 -2.59 -4.98
C THR A 125 -10.91 -3.12 -3.59
N PHE A 126 -11.60 -2.57 -2.58
CA PHE A 126 -11.55 -3.00 -1.20
C PHE A 126 -12.95 -3.39 -0.72
N PHE A 127 -13.15 -4.63 -0.32
CA PHE A 127 -14.47 -5.18 0.03
C PHE A 127 -15.57 -4.94 -1.03
N GLY A 128 -15.21 -5.03 -2.32
CA GLY A 128 -16.15 -4.76 -3.42
C GLY A 128 -16.44 -3.27 -3.66
N ILE A 129 -15.72 -2.37 -2.96
CA ILE A 129 -15.84 -0.93 -3.11
C ILE A 129 -14.58 -0.41 -3.79
N ASN A 130 -14.74 0.31 -4.89
CA ASN A 130 -13.62 0.96 -5.56
C ASN A 130 -13.18 2.20 -4.79
N VAL A 131 -12.07 2.10 -4.05
CA VAL A 131 -11.52 3.17 -3.20
C VAL A 131 -10.76 4.24 -3.97
N SER A 132 -10.48 4.03 -5.25
CA SER A 132 -9.83 5.03 -6.10
C SER A 132 -10.81 6.06 -6.67
N GLN A 133 -12.11 5.82 -6.55
CA GLN A 133 -13.12 6.79 -6.98
C GLN A 133 -13.20 7.96 -6.01
N ILE A 134 -13.13 9.17 -6.56
CA ILE A 134 -13.38 10.38 -5.78
C ILE A 134 -14.84 10.33 -5.32
N PRO A 135 -15.12 10.53 -4.01
CA PRO A 135 -16.48 10.58 -3.51
C PRO A 135 -17.21 11.74 -4.18
N THR A 136 -18.07 11.44 -5.14
CA THR A 136 -19.01 12.40 -5.70
C THR A 136 -20.29 12.40 -4.87
N LEU A 137 -21.04 13.52 -4.87
CA LEU A 137 -22.32 13.63 -4.18
C LEU A 137 -23.40 12.67 -4.70
N ALA A 138 -23.12 11.89 -5.73
CA ALA A 138 -23.93 10.75 -6.12
C ALA A 138 -23.84 9.64 -5.05
N LEU A 139 -24.96 9.02 -4.76
CA LEU A 139 -25.10 7.88 -3.83
C LEU A 139 -24.22 6.68 -4.27
N ASN A 140 -22.93 6.86 -4.18
CA ASN A 140 -21.93 5.85 -4.51
C ASN A 140 -21.44 5.20 -3.21
N ALA A 141 -21.09 3.92 -3.26
CA ALA A 141 -20.52 3.21 -2.10
C ALA A 141 -19.28 3.92 -1.51
N ALA A 142 -18.53 4.65 -2.33
CA ALA A 142 -17.40 5.46 -1.90
C ALA A 142 -17.77 6.61 -0.92
N VAL A 143 -19.01 7.13 -0.96
CA VAL A 143 -19.50 8.15 -0.03
C VAL A 143 -19.75 7.59 1.37
N LEU A 144 -19.99 6.27 1.47
CA LEU A 144 -20.16 5.60 2.75
C LEU A 144 -18.93 5.68 3.65
N ILE A 145 -17.72 5.72 3.10
CA ILE A 145 -16.46 5.75 3.86
C ILE A 145 -16.35 7.04 4.70
N PRO A 146 -16.46 8.25 4.14
CA PRO A 146 -16.41 9.49 4.93
C PRO A 146 -17.59 9.62 5.89
N ILE A 147 -18.79 9.14 5.53
CA ILE A 147 -19.96 9.17 6.41
C ILE A 147 -19.76 8.28 7.64
N LEU A 148 -19.30 7.04 7.45
CA LEU A 148 -18.98 6.12 8.54
C LEU A 148 -17.85 6.64 9.42
N SER A 149 -16.81 7.22 8.82
CA SER A 149 -15.71 7.87 9.54
C SER A 149 -16.20 9.01 10.43
N GLY A 150 -17.01 9.92 9.89
CA GLY A 150 -17.59 11.03 10.63
C GLY A 150 -18.52 10.58 11.76
N LEU A 151 -19.35 9.57 11.50
CA LEU A 151 -20.26 9.00 12.49
C LEU A 151 -19.50 8.33 13.63
N THR A 152 -18.47 7.54 13.32
CA THR A 152 -17.62 6.89 14.31
C THR A 152 -16.89 7.90 15.18
N GLN A 153 -16.36 8.96 14.58
CA GLN A 153 -15.72 10.06 15.29
C GLN A 153 -16.68 10.80 16.23
N TYR A 154 -17.90 11.08 15.76
CA TYR A 154 -18.94 11.70 16.56
C TYR A 154 -19.34 10.86 17.78
N ILE A 155 -19.56 9.56 17.59
CA ILE A 155 -19.90 8.62 18.67
C ILE A 155 -18.77 8.54 19.68
N SER A 156 -17.52 8.41 19.23
CA SER A 156 -16.33 8.39 20.09
C SER A 156 -16.22 9.65 20.94
N THR A 157 -16.44 10.82 20.34
CA THR A 157 -16.41 12.10 21.03
C THR A 157 -17.52 12.20 22.09
N LYS A 158 -18.73 11.77 21.75
CA LYS A 158 -19.87 11.74 22.69
C LYS A 158 -19.64 10.82 23.90
N ILE A 159 -19.08 9.64 23.66
CA ILE A 159 -18.76 8.69 24.72
C ILE A 159 -17.70 9.26 25.66
N MET A 160 -16.67 9.92 25.11
CA MET A 160 -15.62 10.55 25.91
C MET A 160 -16.15 11.73 26.73
N GLN A 161 -17.01 12.55 26.17
CA GLN A 161 -17.65 13.68 26.87
C GLN A 161 -18.63 13.21 27.95
N GLY A 162 -19.44 12.19 27.68
CA GLY A 162 -20.37 11.63 28.65
C GLY A 162 -19.68 11.04 29.89
N LYS A 163 -18.41 10.64 29.74
CA LYS A 163 -17.60 10.14 30.85
C LYS A 163 -17.04 11.26 31.74
N GLN A 164 -16.94 12.48 31.21
CA GLN A 164 -16.48 13.65 31.97
C GLN A 164 -17.60 14.31 32.79
N GLU A 165 -18.86 14.15 32.41
CA GLU A 165 -19.99 14.72 33.15
C GLU A 165 -20.41 13.87 34.36
N ILE A 166 -19.92 12.65 34.51
CA ILE A 166 -20.28 11.72 35.61
C ILE A 166 -19.32 11.85 36.80
N ASP A 167 -18.17 12.46 36.64
CA ASP A 167 -17.20 12.77 37.68
C ASP A 167 -17.34 14.21 38.19
#